data_7352a952ff6862425094994627d0a1b6
#
_entry.id   7352a952ff6862425094994627d0a1b6
#
_cell.length_a   1.000
_cell.length_b   1.000
_cell.length_c   1.000
_cell.angle_alpha   90.00
_cell.angle_beta   90.00
_cell.angle_gamma   90.00
#
_symmetry.space_group_name_H-M   'P 1'
#
loop_
_entity.id
_entity.type
_entity.pdbx_description
1 polymer ?
#
loop_
_entity_poly.entity_id
_entity_poly.type
_entity_poly.pdbx_seq_one_letter_code
_entity_poly.pdbx_strand_id
1 'polypeptide(L)'
;MEKIRVAIPTNDEQTLAERTGRAKGFLIYEIENGQGRRIDFRINPHKHHDHDEHEHDDHSHAEVMEVLNDCEYIIVNKVGKHFVKDLKKAQIKIFKAKEIDVEKAVVKFLKQEY
;
A
#
# COMPACT_ATOMS: atom_id res chain seq x y z
N MET A 1 -19.23 14.45 3.45
CA MET A 1 -18.71 13.11 3.53
C MET A 1 -17.32 13.06 3.03
N GLU A 2 -16.50 12.43 3.79
CA GLU A 2 -15.11 12.36 3.43
C GLU A 2 -14.82 11.17 2.58
N LYS A 3 -13.96 11.37 1.62
CA LYS A 3 -13.41 10.26 0.85
C LYS A 3 -11.97 10.11 1.22
N ILE A 4 -11.54 8.88 1.45
CA ILE A 4 -10.14 8.63 1.66
C ILE A 4 -9.69 7.59 0.66
N ARG A 5 -8.38 7.55 0.42
CA ARG A 5 -7.80 6.57 -0.47
C ARG A 5 -6.89 5.66 0.31
N VAL A 6 -6.98 4.39 -0.03
CA VAL A 6 -6.25 3.34 0.65
C VAL A 6 -5.45 2.58 -0.38
N ALA A 7 -4.17 2.39 -0.12
CA ALA A 7 -3.31 1.64 -1.02
C ALA A 7 -3.15 0.22 -0.52
N ILE A 8 -3.09 -0.73 -1.44
CA ILE A 8 -2.95 -2.13 -1.09
C ILE A 8 -1.89 -2.74 -1.99
N PRO A 9 -0.74 -3.14 -1.45
CA PRO A 9 0.30 -3.76 -2.27
C PRO A 9 -0.15 -5.11 -2.78
N THR A 10 0.11 -5.37 -4.04
CA THR A 10 -0.35 -6.61 -4.64
C THR A 10 0.53 -6.96 -5.84
N ASN A 11 0.59 -8.26 -6.14
CA ASN A 11 1.31 -8.74 -7.32
C ASN A 11 0.38 -9.14 -8.44
N ASP A 12 -0.87 -9.44 -8.11
CA ASP A 12 -1.80 -9.98 -9.11
C ASP A 12 -3.14 -9.24 -9.10
N GLU A 13 -3.23 -8.16 -8.35
CA GLU A 13 -4.44 -7.35 -8.23
C GLU A 13 -5.60 -8.08 -7.56
N GLN A 14 -5.35 -9.23 -6.99
CA GLN A 14 -6.39 -9.98 -6.30
C GLN A 14 -5.99 -10.34 -4.88
N THR A 15 -4.70 -10.54 -4.64
CA THR A 15 -4.24 -10.92 -3.32
C THR A 15 -3.27 -9.89 -2.79
N LEU A 16 -3.23 -9.80 -1.47
CA LEU A 16 -2.33 -8.89 -0.76
C LEU A 16 -0.91 -9.41 -0.87
N ALA A 17 0.00 -8.56 -1.29
CA ALA A 17 1.39 -8.98 -1.39
C ALA A 17 1.93 -9.26 -0.01
N GLU A 18 2.69 -10.32 0.10
CA GLU A 18 3.27 -10.67 1.38
C GLU A 18 4.22 -9.61 1.87
N ARG A 19 5.04 -9.08 0.99
CA ARG A 19 6.00 -8.04 1.35
C ARG A 19 5.70 -6.78 0.58
N THR A 20 5.42 -5.74 1.32
CA THR A 20 5.01 -4.48 0.71
C THR A 20 6.05 -3.93 -0.26
N GLY A 21 7.30 -3.94 0.14
CA GLY A 21 8.34 -3.35 -0.69
C GLY A 21 8.62 -4.11 -1.96
N ARG A 22 8.15 -5.34 -2.06
CA ARG A 22 8.39 -6.15 -3.24
C ARG A 22 7.17 -6.34 -4.10
N ALA A 23 6.10 -5.67 -3.77
CA ALA A 23 4.87 -5.78 -4.55
C ALA A 23 5.07 -5.20 -5.94
N LYS A 24 4.38 -5.76 -6.91
CA LYS A 24 4.41 -5.23 -8.27
C LYS A 24 3.80 -3.84 -8.31
N GLY A 25 2.79 -3.61 -7.51
CA GLY A 25 2.14 -2.33 -7.51
C GLY A 25 1.15 -2.23 -6.38
N PHE A 26 0.37 -1.18 -6.44
CA PHE A 26 -0.59 -0.87 -5.38
C PHE A 26 -1.97 -0.66 -5.97
N LEU A 27 -2.94 -1.40 -5.47
CA LEU A 27 -4.32 -1.13 -5.78
C LEU A 27 -4.75 0.06 -4.94
N ILE A 28 -5.49 0.95 -5.54
CA ILE A 28 -5.99 2.12 -4.83
C ILE A 28 -7.50 1.99 -4.71
N TYR A 29 -7.97 2.01 -3.48
CA TYR A 29 -9.40 2.00 -3.19
C TYR A 29 -9.81 3.34 -2.66
N GLU A 30 -10.97 3.77 -3.05
CA GLU A 30 -11.56 4.98 -2.52
C GLU A 30 -12.67 4.56 -1.55
N ILE A 31 -12.61 5.08 -0.34
CA ILE A 31 -13.55 4.73 0.72
C ILE A 31 -14.47 5.91 0.96
N GLU A 32 -15.76 5.65 0.89
CA GLU A 32 -16.75 6.68 1.13
C GLU A 32 -17.99 6.03 1.68
N ASN A 33 -18.53 6.56 2.77
CA ASN A 33 -19.77 6.05 3.36
C ASN A 33 -19.68 4.58 3.72
N GLY A 34 -18.52 4.13 4.18
CA GLY A 34 -18.35 2.76 4.60
C GLY A 34 -18.23 1.77 3.47
N GLN A 35 -18.01 2.25 2.27
CA GLN A 35 -17.86 1.38 1.11
C GLN A 35 -16.53 1.66 0.42
N GLY A 36 -15.92 0.61 -0.08
CA GLY A 36 -14.65 0.73 -0.79
C GLY A 36 -14.82 0.39 -2.25
N ARG A 37 -14.16 1.14 -3.11
CA ARG A 37 -14.24 0.93 -4.53
C ARG A 37 -12.85 1.04 -5.13
N ARG A 38 -12.48 0.06 -5.96
CA ARG A 38 -11.19 0.13 -6.64
C ARG A 38 -11.24 1.21 -7.70
N ILE A 39 -10.26 2.10 -7.68
CA ILE A 39 -10.22 3.19 -8.64
C ILE A 39 -8.95 3.20 -9.47
N ASP A 40 -7.89 2.51 -9.05
CA ASP A 40 -6.63 2.62 -9.76
C ASP A 40 -5.71 1.47 -9.40
N PHE A 41 -4.72 1.24 -10.24
CA PHE A 41 -3.62 0.35 -9.94
C PHE A 41 -2.36 1.06 -10.35
N ARG A 42 -1.43 1.25 -9.41
CA ARG A 42 -0.21 2.00 -9.65
C ARG A 42 0.99 1.09 -9.53
N ILE A 43 1.88 1.18 -10.50
CA ILE A 43 3.07 0.34 -10.52
C ILE A 43 4.01 0.78 -9.42
N ASN A 44 4.63 -0.19 -8.76
CA ASN A 44 5.62 0.10 -7.73
C ASN A 44 6.94 0.44 -8.41
N PRO A 45 7.39 1.67 -8.34
CA PRO A 45 8.62 2.05 -9.04
C PRO A 45 9.86 1.37 -8.47
N HIS A 46 9.82 1.02 -7.20
CA HIS A 46 10.96 0.38 -6.55
C HIS A 46 11.27 -0.97 -7.16
N LYS A 47 10.29 -1.61 -7.73
CA LYS A 47 10.43 -2.94 -8.26
C LYS A 47 11.37 -3.01 -9.45
N HIS A 48 11.60 -1.92 -10.12
CA HIS A 48 12.39 -1.92 -11.33
C HIS A 48 13.89 -2.00 -11.10
N HIS A 49 14.33 -2.04 -9.86
CA HIS A 49 15.74 -2.04 -9.57
C HIS A 49 16.19 -3.34 -8.98
N ASP A 50 15.64 -4.42 -9.45
CA ASP A 50 15.86 -5.67 -8.77
C ASP A 50 17.24 -6.24 -9.01
N HIS A 51 17.98 -5.79 -10.01
CA HIS A 51 19.29 -6.33 -10.19
C HIS A 51 20.40 -5.39 -9.77
N ASP A 52 20.09 -4.34 -9.10
CA ASP A 52 21.08 -3.44 -8.55
C ASP A 52 21.29 -3.75 -7.12
N GLU A 53 21.89 -4.86 -6.87
CA GLU A 53 21.89 -5.34 -5.52
C GLU A 53 22.73 -4.53 -4.58
N HIS A 54 23.74 -3.87 -5.09
CA HIS A 54 24.56 -3.12 -4.16
C HIS A 54 24.11 -1.71 -3.99
N GLU A 55 22.97 -1.38 -4.49
CA GLU A 55 22.51 -0.05 -4.36
C GLU A 55 22.15 0.31 -2.98
N HIS A 56 22.29 1.54 -2.65
CA HIS A 56 21.80 1.99 -1.40
C HIS A 56 20.37 2.25 -1.52
N ASP A 57 19.66 1.92 -0.59
CA ASP A 57 18.25 2.04 -0.66
C ASP A 57 17.71 3.10 0.18
N ASP A 58 18.51 3.96 0.70
CA ASP A 58 17.98 4.94 1.59
C ASP A 58 17.05 5.88 0.90
N HIS A 59 17.17 6.08 -0.42
CA HIS A 59 16.21 6.98 -1.05
C HIS A 59 15.27 6.27 -1.97
N SER A 60 15.25 4.98 -1.94
CA SER A 60 14.42 4.27 -2.89
C SER A 60 12.94 4.40 -2.58
N HIS A 61 12.59 4.67 -1.34
CA HIS A 61 11.17 4.78 -1.00
C HIS A 61 10.56 6.11 -1.37
N ALA A 62 11.37 7.08 -1.76
CA ALA A 62 10.83 8.38 -2.13
C ALA A 62 9.88 8.27 -3.31
N GLU A 63 10.25 7.46 -4.30
CA GLU A 63 9.40 7.30 -5.46
C GLU A 63 8.10 6.59 -5.10
N VAL A 64 8.17 5.64 -4.19
CA VAL A 64 6.97 4.96 -3.73
C VAL A 64 6.07 5.92 -3.00
N MET A 65 6.65 6.77 -2.16
CA MET A 65 5.84 7.73 -1.41
C MET A 65 5.13 8.69 -2.35
N GLU A 66 5.75 9.02 -3.47
CA GLU A 66 5.09 9.87 -4.45
C GLU A 66 3.89 9.18 -5.08
N VAL A 67 4.03 7.90 -5.35
CA VAL A 67 2.94 7.13 -5.93
C VAL A 67 1.76 7.08 -4.98
N LEU A 68 2.02 7.12 -3.68
CA LEU A 68 1.00 6.99 -2.66
C LEU A 68 0.63 8.30 -2.00
N ASN A 69 1.05 9.42 -2.56
CA ASN A 69 0.94 10.70 -1.86
C ASN A 69 -0.49 11.17 -1.63
N ASP A 70 -1.45 10.61 -2.33
CA ASP A 70 -2.85 10.97 -2.13
C ASP A 70 -3.59 9.93 -1.31
N CYS A 71 -2.87 8.96 -0.73
CA CYS A 71 -3.49 7.92 0.07
C CYS A 71 -3.31 8.24 1.54
N GLU A 72 -4.30 7.91 2.34
CA GLU A 72 -4.25 8.16 3.77
C GLU A 72 -3.93 6.91 4.57
N TYR A 73 -4.18 5.74 3.98
CA TYR A 73 -3.90 4.46 4.62
C TYR A 73 -3.24 3.52 3.63
N ILE A 74 -2.51 2.55 4.18
CA ILE A 74 -2.02 1.45 3.38
C ILE A 74 -2.34 0.17 4.15
N ILE A 75 -2.92 -0.82 3.47
CA ILE A 75 -3.22 -2.11 4.08
C ILE A 75 -2.11 -3.06 3.67
N VAL A 76 -1.42 -3.62 4.66
CA VAL A 76 -0.24 -4.43 4.39
C VAL A 76 -0.28 -5.73 5.17
N ASN A 77 0.42 -6.72 4.67
CA ASN A 77 0.65 -7.96 5.41
C ASN A 77 1.94 -7.81 6.21
N LYS A 78 3.04 -7.60 5.51
CA LYS A 78 4.33 -7.38 6.16
C LYS A 78 4.99 -6.16 5.54
N VAL A 79 5.66 -5.39 6.35
CA VAL A 79 6.32 -4.19 5.88
C VAL A 79 7.59 -3.99 6.68
N GLY A 80 8.65 -3.60 6.00
CA GLY A 80 9.95 -3.41 6.63
C GLY A 80 10.03 -2.14 7.43
N LYS A 81 11.01 -2.09 8.32
CA LYS A 81 11.18 -0.94 9.21
C LYS A 81 11.38 0.36 8.47
N HIS A 82 12.19 0.34 7.44
CA HIS A 82 12.48 1.57 6.71
C HIS A 82 11.25 2.07 5.96
N PHE A 83 10.48 1.14 5.43
CA PHE A 83 9.26 1.51 4.75
C PHE A 83 8.27 2.13 5.74
N VAL A 84 8.18 1.55 6.93
CA VAL A 84 7.31 2.09 7.97
C VAL A 84 7.70 3.54 8.29
N LYS A 85 8.99 3.78 8.41
CA LYS A 85 9.48 5.10 8.70
C LYS A 85 9.05 6.10 7.64
N ASP A 86 9.21 5.72 6.38
CA ASP A 86 8.85 6.60 5.30
C ASP A 86 7.36 6.83 5.22
N LEU A 87 6.58 5.80 5.51
CA LEU A 87 5.12 5.96 5.54
C LEU A 87 4.71 6.94 6.63
N LYS A 88 5.35 6.86 7.78
CA LYS A 88 5.03 7.77 8.86
C LYS A 88 5.39 9.19 8.50
N LYS A 89 6.51 9.39 7.84
CA LYS A 89 6.89 10.72 7.40
C LYS A 89 5.90 11.28 6.40
N ALA A 90 5.35 10.42 5.56
CA ALA A 90 4.37 10.83 4.58
C ALA A 90 2.97 10.93 5.17
N GLN A 91 2.84 10.61 6.46
CA GLN A 91 1.56 10.66 7.16
C GLN A 91 0.55 9.68 6.62
N ILE A 92 1.03 8.54 6.15
CA ILE A 92 0.19 7.45 5.68
C ILE A 92 0.07 6.45 6.82
N LYS A 93 -1.15 6.16 7.24
CA LYS A 93 -1.39 5.26 8.34
C LYS A 93 -1.35 3.82 7.86
N ILE A 94 -0.84 2.94 8.69
CA ILE A 94 -0.64 1.54 8.33
C ILE A 94 -1.68 0.68 9.02
N PHE A 95 -2.37 -0.12 8.23
CA PHE A 95 -3.32 -1.09 8.74
C PHE A 95 -2.81 -2.47 8.35
N LYS A 96 -2.49 -3.29 9.34
CA LYS A 96 -1.98 -4.63 9.07
C LYS A 96 -3.13 -5.62 8.99
N ALA A 97 -3.13 -6.43 7.94
CA ALA A 97 -4.16 -7.41 7.72
C ALA A 97 -3.53 -8.75 7.46
N LYS A 98 -4.15 -9.78 7.99
CA LYS A 98 -3.70 -11.15 7.73
C LYS A 98 -4.43 -11.78 6.57
N GLU A 99 -5.38 -11.07 6.02
CA GLU A 99 -6.15 -11.61 4.91
C GLU A 99 -5.28 -11.70 3.68
N ILE A 100 -5.48 -12.75 2.92
CA ILE A 100 -4.77 -12.88 1.66
C ILE A 100 -5.53 -12.18 0.55
N ASP A 101 -6.84 -12.27 0.58
CA ASP A 101 -7.67 -11.69 -0.45
C ASP A 101 -7.84 -10.18 -0.24
N VAL A 102 -7.61 -9.42 -1.31
CA VAL A 102 -7.69 -7.96 -1.23
C VAL A 102 -9.08 -7.51 -0.78
N GLU A 103 -10.12 -8.10 -1.35
CA GLU A 103 -11.47 -7.69 -1.01
C GLU A 103 -11.76 -7.92 0.46
N LYS A 104 -11.31 -9.04 1.00
CA LYS A 104 -11.52 -9.34 2.40
C LYS A 104 -10.73 -8.40 3.28
N ALA A 105 -9.53 -8.03 2.84
CA ALA A 105 -8.73 -7.09 3.61
C ALA A 105 -9.42 -5.73 3.67
N VAL A 106 -10.01 -5.30 2.57
CA VAL A 106 -10.72 -4.03 2.53
C VAL A 106 -11.94 -4.09 3.46
N VAL A 107 -12.66 -5.18 3.43
CA VAL A 107 -13.83 -5.33 4.31
C VAL A 107 -13.42 -5.24 5.77
N LYS A 108 -12.33 -5.91 6.11
CA LYS A 108 -11.84 -5.87 7.48
C LYS A 108 -11.43 -4.46 7.87
N PHE A 109 -10.76 -3.76 6.97
CA PHE A 109 -10.38 -2.39 7.22
C PHE A 109 -11.60 -1.52 7.49
N LEU A 110 -12.63 -1.69 6.69
CA LEU A 110 -13.84 -0.90 6.85
C LEU A 110 -14.49 -1.16 8.20
N LYS A 111 -14.48 -2.41 8.65
CA LYS A 111 -15.10 -2.74 9.92
C LYS A 111 -14.34 -2.19 11.12
N GLN A 112 -13.03 -2.11 11.02
CA GLN A 112 -12.22 -1.72 12.17
C GLN A 112 -11.90 -0.23 12.18
N GLU A 113 -11.73 0.36 11.02
CA GLU A 113 -11.35 1.78 10.95
C GLU A 113 -12.53 2.66 10.59
N TYR A 114 -13.51 2.11 9.99
CA TYR A 114 -14.70 2.82 9.58
C TYR A 114 -15.94 1.99 9.81
#